data_0c27e80f2fd80e1a86acea5aa0b343f0
#
_entry.id   0c27e80f2fd80e1a86acea5aa0b343f0
#
_cell.length_a   1.000
_cell.length_b   1.000
_cell.length_c   1.000
_cell.angle_alpha   90.00
_cell.angle_beta   90.00
_cell.angle_gamma   90.00
#
_symmetry.space_group_name_H-M   'P 1'
#
loop_
_entity.id
_entity.type
_entity.pdbx_description
1 polymer ?
#
loop_
_entity_poly.entity_id
_entity_poly.type
_entity_poly.pdbx_seq_one_letter_code
_entity_poly.pdbx_strand_id
1 'polypeptide(L)'
;MSCISLFLALSMHVGLDNNYNCVHPHARCTIDTNIIGVYYNSEYNPSMYIGKNTDYKNLNIEYGLATGYSGGNVVPMFRVKRDKFFIAPAYEITGNAGVVVGIEWNIL
;
A
#
# COMPACT_ATOMS: atom_id res chain seq x y z
N MET A 1 -14.93 12.09 -17.18
CA MET A 1 -14.79 11.93 -15.72
C MET A 1 -13.52 11.18 -15.42
N SER A 2 -12.77 11.65 -14.43
CA SER A 2 -11.50 11.03 -14.07
C SER A 2 -11.68 10.13 -12.85
N CYS A 3 -11.11 8.92 -12.89
CA CYS A 3 -11.05 8.03 -11.74
C CYS A 3 -9.78 8.23 -10.90
N ILE A 4 -8.88 9.09 -11.35
CA ILE A 4 -7.52 9.18 -10.80
C ILE A 4 -7.49 10.03 -9.55
N SER A 5 -6.84 9.50 -8.51
CA SER A 5 -6.49 10.21 -7.29
C SER A 5 -4.99 10.13 -7.08
N LEU A 6 -4.41 11.21 -6.57
CA LEU A 6 -2.99 11.28 -6.24
C LEU A 6 -2.84 11.39 -4.74
N PHE A 7 -1.95 10.59 -4.18
CA PHE A 7 -1.71 10.54 -2.74
C PHE A 7 -0.24 10.66 -2.43
N LEU A 8 0.03 11.12 -1.21
CA LEU A 8 1.34 11.01 -0.60
C LEU A 8 1.18 10.26 0.72
N ALA A 9 1.95 9.20 0.88
CA ALA A 9 1.92 8.41 2.11
C ALA A 9 3.27 8.47 2.81
N LEU A 10 3.23 8.54 4.14
CA LEU A 10 4.40 8.41 5.00
C LEU A 10 4.19 7.19 5.88
N SER A 11 5.22 6.36 6.02
CA SER A 11 5.10 5.11 6.74
C SER A 11 6.27 4.85 7.66
N MET A 12 6.05 3.95 8.63
CA MET A 12 7.07 3.41 9.51
C MET A 12 6.96 1.90 9.53
N HIS A 13 8.10 1.22 9.44
CA HIS A 13 8.18 -0.23 9.44
C HIS A 13 8.55 -0.73 10.81
N VAL A 14 7.75 -1.63 11.39
CA VAL A 14 7.92 -2.15 12.74
C VAL A 14 8.17 -3.66 12.67
N GLY A 15 9.22 -4.13 13.33
CA GLY A 15 9.56 -5.56 13.39
C GLY A 15 10.43 -6.03 12.24
N LEU A 16 10.97 -5.13 11.43
CA LEU A 16 11.80 -5.44 10.27
C LEU A 16 13.22 -4.91 10.48
N ASP A 17 14.20 -5.58 9.88
CA ASP A 17 15.62 -5.25 10.08
C ASP A 17 16.18 -4.32 9.02
N ASN A 18 15.64 -4.35 7.79
CA ASN A 18 16.17 -3.56 6.69
C ASN A 18 15.74 -2.09 6.78
N ASN A 19 16.50 -1.22 6.10
CA ASN A 19 16.12 0.17 5.94
C ASN A 19 15.14 0.27 4.78
N TYR A 20 13.96 0.81 5.07
CA TYR A 20 12.90 0.94 4.07
C TYR A 20 12.61 2.40 3.78
N ASN A 21 12.14 2.63 2.55
CA ASN A 21 11.62 3.93 2.16
C ASN A 21 10.35 4.22 2.96
N CYS A 22 10.30 5.42 3.54
CA CYS A 22 9.14 5.86 4.34
C CYS A 22 8.23 6.83 3.58
N VAL A 23 8.55 7.18 2.33
CA VAL A 23 7.79 8.14 1.54
C VAL A 23 7.28 7.45 0.27
N HIS A 24 5.94 7.46 0.09
CA HIS A 24 5.29 6.71 -0.97
C HIS A 24 4.34 7.59 -1.79
N PRO A 25 4.82 8.22 -2.86
CA PRO A 25 3.90 8.81 -3.85
C PRO A 25 3.04 7.71 -4.46
N HIS A 26 1.76 7.99 -4.69
CA HIS A 26 0.78 6.97 -5.05
C HIS A 26 -0.28 7.56 -5.98
N ALA A 27 -0.52 6.92 -7.10
CA ALA A 27 -1.60 7.28 -8.01
C ALA A 27 -2.54 6.08 -8.14
N ARG A 28 -3.83 6.35 -8.09
CA ARG A 28 -4.86 5.30 -8.09
C ARG A 28 -6.03 5.67 -8.97
N CYS A 29 -6.58 4.69 -9.66
CA CYS A 29 -7.90 4.76 -10.29
C CYS A 29 -8.83 3.80 -9.55
N THR A 30 -9.95 4.32 -9.08
CA THR A 30 -10.97 3.52 -8.38
C THR A 30 -12.25 3.50 -9.23
N ILE A 31 -12.75 2.31 -9.53
CA ILE A 31 -14.01 2.11 -10.27
C ILE A 31 -14.84 1.12 -9.45
N ASP A 32 -15.92 1.62 -8.85
CA ASP A 32 -16.73 0.87 -7.89
C ASP A 32 -15.86 0.35 -6.74
N THR A 33 -15.71 -0.96 -6.59
CA THR A 33 -14.86 -1.56 -5.57
C THR A 33 -13.51 -2.02 -6.10
N ASN A 34 -13.25 -1.80 -7.40
CA ASN A 34 -12.00 -2.20 -8.02
C ASN A 34 -10.98 -1.07 -7.93
N ILE A 35 -9.74 -1.41 -7.61
CA ILE A 35 -8.64 -0.45 -7.55
C ILE A 35 -7.49 -0.93 -8.41
N ILE A 36 -6.86 0.02 -9.11
CA ILE A 36 -5.62 -0.20 -9.84
C ILE A 36 -4.75 1.02 -9.63
N GLY A 37 -3.48 0.82 -9.41
CA GLY A 37 -2.61 1.96 -9.16
C GLY A 37 -1.14 1.65 -9.26
N VAL A 38 -0.35 2.70 -9.03
CA VAL A 38 1.10 2.62 -8.98
C VAL A 38 1.57 3.43 -7.78
N TYR A 39 2.63 2.96 -7.14
CA TYR A 39 3.23 3.69 -6.02
C TYR A 39 4.72 3.38 -5.92
N TYR A 40 5.43 4.27 -5.22
CA TYR A 40 6.85 4.07 -4.92
C TYR A 40 6.92 3.32 -3.60
N ASN A 41 7.43 2.09 -3.64
CA ASN A 41 7.29 1.17 -2.51
C ASN A 41 8.40 1.32 -1.47
N SER A 42 8.32 0.49 -0.42
CA SER A 42 9.26 0.51 0.69
C SER A 42 10.67 0.03 0.31
N GLU A 43 10.82 -0.63 -0.83
CA GLU A 43 12.11 -1.10 -1.33
C GLU A 43 12.71 -0.16 -2.39
N TYR A 44 12.21 1.07 -2.49
CA TYR A 44 12.67 2.09 -3.44
C TYR A 44 12.45 1.68 -4.89
N ASN A 45 11.41 0.91 -5.16
CA ASN A 45 11.03 0.49 -6.50
C ASN A 45 9.60 0.88 -6.81
N PRO A 46 9.26 1.14 -8.09
CA PRO A 46 7.87 1.35 -8.45
C PRO A 46 7.10 0.03 -8.36
N SER A 47 5.87 0.13 -7.88
CA SER A 47 4.93 -1.00 -7.82
C SER A 47 3.68 -0.67 -8.59
N MET A 48 3.13 -1.68 -9.25
CA MET A 48 1.78 -1.64 -9.80
C MET A 48 0.92 -2.61 -9.00
N TYR A 49 -0.35 -2.27 -8.80
CA TYR A 49 -1.25 -3.17 -8.10
C TYR A 49 -2.64 -3.16 -8.71
N ILE A 50 -3.34 -4.24 -8.49
CA ILE A 50 -4.75 -4.39 -8.82
C ILE A 50 -5.43 -5.10 -7.65
N GLY A 51 -6.62 -4.67 -7.30
CA GLY A 51 -7.30 -5.28 -6.17
C GLY A 51 -8.70 -4.76 -5.96
N LYS A 52 -9.19 -4.97 -4.75
CA LYS A 52 -10.51 -4.60 -4.29
C LYS A 52 -10.40 -3.70 -3.08
N ASN A 53 -11.44 -2.90 -2.90
CA ASN A 53 -11.58 -1.95 -1.82
C ASN A 53 -12.98 -2.12 -1.26
N THR A 54 -13.09 -2.42 0.02
CA THR A 54 -14.39 -2.61 0.67
C THR A 54 -14.41 -1.89 2.02
N ASP A 55 -15.58 -1.35 2.36
CA ASP A 55 -15.77 -0.70 3.65
C ASP A 55 -16.44 -1.67 4.63
N TYR A 56 -15.92 -1.70 5.86
CA TYR A 56 -16.49 -2.46 6.94
C TYR A 56 -16.50 -1.61 8.20
N LYS A 57 -17.68 -1.22 8.64
CA LYS A 57 -17.87 -0.25 9.72
C LYS A 57 -17.11 1.03 9.37
N ASN A 58 -16.17 1.49 10.18
CA ASN A 58 -15.41 2.71 9.91
C ASN A 58 -14.06 2.42 9.25
N LEU A 59 -13.85 1.20 8.76
CA LEU A 59 -12.59 0.76 8.17
C LEU A 59 -12.74 0.59 6.66
N ASN A 60 -11.70 0.97 5.93
CA ASN A 60 -11.56 0.66 4.52
C ASN A 60 -10.52 -0.44 4.36
N ILE A 61 -10.90 -1.55 3.74
CA ILE A 61 -10.04 -2.72 3.57
C ILE A 61 -9.68 -2.85 2.10
N GLU A 62 -8.39 -2.88 1.81
CA GLU A 62 -7.86 -3.03 0.46
C GLU A 62 -7.08 -4.34 0.39
N TYR A 63 -7.30 -5.11 -0.67
CA TYR A 63 -6.58 -6.37 -0.88
C TYR A 63 -6.44 -6.65 -2.36
N GLY A 64 -5.38 -7.33 -2.71
CA GLY A 64 -5.10 -7.63 -4.12
C GLY A 64 -3.69 -8.14 -4.31
N LEU A 65 -3.12 -7.80 -5.47
CA LEU A 65 -1.78 -8.21 -5.86
C LEU A 65 -0.95 -7.01 -6.27
N ALA A 66 0.33 -7.04 -5.95
CA ALA A 66 1.26 -5.95 -6.26
C ALA A 66 2.59 -6.51 -6.78
N THR A 67 3.32 -5.67 -7.52
CA THR A 67 4.64 -6.00 -8.08
C THR A 67 5.71 -5.11 -7.46
N GLY A 68 6.98 -5.34 -7.85
CA GLY A 68 8.08 -4.46 -7.49
C GLY A 68 8.78 -4.80 -6.19
N TYR A 69 8.52 -5.98 -5.63
CA TYR A 69 9.13 -6.43 -4.38
C TYR A 69 10.09 -7.60 -4.60
N SER A 70 11.11 -7.67 -3.74
CA SER A 70 12.12 -8.73 -3.83
C SER A 70 11.57 -10.11 -3.46
N GLY A 71 10.43 -10.17 -2.77
CA GLY A 71 9.82 -11.43 -2.34
C GLY A 71 9.18 -12.24 -3.45
N GLY A 72 9.06 -11.69 -4.67
CA GLY A 72 8.49 -12.39 -5.81
C GLY A 72 8.04 -11.42 -6.90
N ASN A 73 7.69 -11.97 -8.07
CA ASN A 73 7.23 -11.15 -9.20
C ASN A 73 5.89 -10.51 -8.89
N VAL A 74 5.05 -11.21 -8.14
CA VAL A 74 3.74 -10.73 -7.69
C VAL A 74 3.58 -11.15 -6.25
N VAL A 75 3.18 -10.22 -5.39
CA VAL A 75 2.98 -10.49 -3.97
C VAL A 75 1.56 -10.09 -3.57
N PRO A 76 0.97 -10.76 -2.57
CA PRO A 76 -0.32 -10.34 -2.04
C PRO A 76 -0.21 -8.97 -1.36
N MET A 77 -1.26 -8.18 -1.54
CA MET A 77 -1.37 -6.84 -0.95
C MET A 77 -2.57 -6.82 -0.01
N PHE A 78 -2.37 -6.24 1.17
CA PHE A 78 -3.46 -6.07 2.13
C PHE A 78 -3.20 -4.81 2.95
N ARG A 79 -4.23 -3.98 3.08
CA ARG A 79 -4.11 -2.75 3.86
C ARG A 79 -5.44 -2.41 4.50
N VAL A 80 -5.42 -1.96 5.75
CA VAL A 80 -6.60 -1.47 6.45
C VAL A 80 -6.39 0.01 6.73
N LYS A 81 -7.37 0.83 6.34
CA LYS A 81 -7.32 2.29 6.51
C LYS A 81 -8.48 2.76 7.38
N ARG A 82 -8.19 3.76 8.18
CA ARG A 82 -9.21 4.54 8.88
C ARG A 82 -8.82 6.00 8.77
N ASP A 83 -9.66 6.80 8.09
CA ASP A 83 -9.35 8.20 7.75
C ASP A 83 -8.04 8.24 6.96
N LYS A 84 -7.01 8.92 7.49
CA LYS A 84 -5.70 9.03 6.87
C LYS A 84 -4.72 7.96 7.34
N PHE A 85 -5.05 7.21 8.38
CA PHE A 85 -4.16 6.21 8.96
C PHE A 85 -4.32 4.87 8.26
N PHE A 86 -3.21 4.16 8.10
CA PHE A 86 -3.25 2.80 7.54
C PHE A 86 -2.28 1.88 8.25
N ILE A 87 -2.58 0.58 8.17
CA ILE A 87 -1.71 -0.49 8.64
C ILE A 87 -1.72 -1.60 7.59
N ALA A 88 -0.56 -2.17 7.34
CA ALA A 88 -0.41 -3.27 6.41
C ALA A 88 0.59 -4.28 6.95
N PRO A 89 0.37 -5.59 6.71
CA PRO A 89 1.38 -6.59 7.06
C PRO A 89 2.59 -6.45 6.15
N ALA A 90 3.76 -6.79 6.68
CA ALA A 90 5.01 -6.78 5.93
C ALA A 90 5.79 -8.04 6.25
N TYR A 91 6.51 -8.55 5.24
CA TYR A 91 7.28 -9.78 5.37
C TYR A 91 8.59 -9.63 4.60
N GLU A 92 9.69 -9.95 5.27
CA GLU A 92 11.01 -9.94 4.65
C GLU A 92 11.38 -11.34 4.16
N ILE A 93 12.09 -11.39 3.02
CA ILE A 93 12.53 -12.64 2.43
C ILE A 93 13.40 -13.45 3.39
N THR A 94 14.04 -12.79 4.36
CA THR A 94 14.85 -13.44 5.40
C THR A 94 14.01 -14.11 6.49
N GLY A 95 12.69 -13.96 6.46
CA GLY A 95 11.78 -14.58 7.40
C GLY A 95 11.21 -13.66 8.48
N ASN A 96 11.67 -12.41 8.56
CA ASN A 96 11.12 -11.46 9.52
C ASN A 96 9.74 -11.02 9.07
N ALA A 97 8.81 -10.92 10.01
CA ALA A 97 7.48 -10.42 9.77
C ALA A 97 7.23 -9.21 10.66
N GLY A 98 6.52 -8.24 10.14
CA GLY A 98 6.21 -7.03 10.87
C GLY A 98 5.01 -6.32 10.29
N VAL A 99 4.87 -5.05 10.61
CA VAL A 99 3.78 -4.22 10.12
C VAL A 99 4.33 -2.89 9.63
N VAL A 100 3.61 -2.33 8.65
CA VAL A 100 3.83 -0.96 8.18
C VAL A 100 2.65 -0.15 8.67
N VAL A 101 2.93 0.94 9.37
CA VAL A 101 1.91 1.88 9.82
C VAL A 101 2.21 3.24 9.21
N GLY A 102 1.17 3.98 8.87
CA GLY A 102 1.42 5.27 8.24
C GLY A 102 0.19 6.13 8.08
N ILE A 103 0.42 7.23 7.37
CA ILE A 103 -0.58 8.24 7.06
C ILE A 103 -0.53 8.49 5.55
N GLU A 104 -1.70 8.59 4.92
CA GLU A 104 -1.80 8.88 3.49
C GLU A 104 -2.75 10.05 3.27
N TRP A 105 -2.30 11.03 2.47
CA TRP A 105 -3.09 12.20 2.09
C TRP A 105 -3.42 12.18 0.62
N ASN A 106 -4.60 12.66 0.30
CA ASN A 106 -4.95 13.01 -1.08
C ASN A 106 -4.38 14.39 -1.37
N ILE A 107 -3.51 14.48 -2.39
CA ILE A 107 -2.81 15.72 -2.73
C ILE A 107 -3.32 16.36 -4.02
N LEU A 108 -4.35 15.78 -4.64
CA LEU A 108 -4.94 16.34 -5.86
C LEU A 108 -6.24 17.08 -5.55
#